data_74747642c59c74e28cd863f6d8d6946a
#
_entry.id   74747642c59c74e28cd863f6d8d6946a
#
_cell.length_a   1.000
_cell.length_b   1.000
_cell.length_c   1.000
_cell.angle_alpha   90.00
_cell.angle_beta   90.00
_cell.angle_gamma   90.00
#
_symmetry.space_group_name_H-M   'P 1'
#
loop_
_entity.id
_entity.type
_entity.pdbx_description
1 polymer ?
#
loop_
_entity_poly.entity_id
_entity_poly.type
_entity_poly.pdbx_seq_one_letter_code
_entity_poly.pdbx_strand_id
1 'polypeptide(L)'
;MDASETRFAKLLVLVNAGVPAALLGWDALHHQLGANPVNFAILTTGMLALVFLVLTLLVTPLRKITGWNWLIFVRRTLGLYAFAYASLHFLIFFTLDRSFSIESTLNEMVRRKYLIIGSIGLLGMVPLAVTSTNAMIRRLGAKRWNGLHRLVYVVAIAGVIHYYMQVKADVRKPLAFAGVLTVLLGYRVVTSKRNTAPARAVPSASGVTTAATKPKLWSGELRVTRITQETPDVRTFRFIAPDGGRLPFEHQAGQYLVLSLLIDGKKVNRTYTISSPPTRSDYCEITVKREENGYVSRHLHEMVREGDTIRASAPAGRFIFERTQADSIVLIAGGVGITPLMSILRELTDRKWKGDIYFIYSAKTASDIIFRKELEDLRVRFSNVRVYITLSRCEDSDWTGHKGRVNGRYLGMCVPDIAKHPVYVCGPQAMMAPVIQLLRDAGVSSDKIKSEEFITAQRAETSPALGVQPLGCPENAVCETSPDSLKAGHQAQASPIPEDGEPLLTLARSGKSVALDPNKVLLEIAEDAGVNLDYECRSGVCGRCKTRLLSGQVTMETQDALTNEEKAKNIILMCQARAGRRVTVDA
;
A
#
# COMPACT_ATOMS: atom_id res chain seq x y z
N MET A 1 -5.84 13.76 -8.85
CA MET A 1 -7.32 13.69 -8.90
C MET A 1 -7.82 13.26 -7.53
N ASP A 2 -8.75 14.02 -6.98
CA ASP A 2 -9.43 13.73 -5.73
C ASP A 2 -10.41 12.54 -5.88
N ALA A 3 -10.93 12.02 -4.75
CA ALA A 3 -11.90 10.91 -4.75
C ALA A 3 -13.20 11.25 -5.50
N SER A 4 -13.65 12.52 -5.45
CA SER A 4 -14.82 13.05 -6.19
C SER A 4 -14.56 13.05 -7.70
N GLU A 5 -13.44 13.56 -8.15
CA GLU A 5 -13.02 13.58 -9.56
C GLU A 5 -12.88 12.18 -10.14
N THR A 6 -12.36 11.23 -9.35
CA THR A 6 -12.26 9.83 -9.76
C THR A 6 -13.64 9.18 -9.92
N ARG A 7 -14.60 9.51 -9.04
CA ARG A 7 -16.01 9.05 -9.17
C ARG A 7 -16.66 9.64 -10.40
N PHE A 8 -16.47 10.93 -10.63
CA PHE A 8 -17.01 11.63 -11.81
C PHE A 8 -16.45 11.02 -13.11
N ALA A 9 -15.13 10.81 -13.21
CA ALA A 9 -14.51 10.19 -14.38
C ALA A 9 -15.05 8.76 -14.64
N LYS A 10 -15.29 7.96 -13.58
CA LYS A 10 -15.91 6.64 -13.72
C LYS A 10 -17.34 6.73 -14.24
N LEU A 11 -18.15 7.66 -13.72
CA LEU A 11 -19.52 7.87 -14.16
C LEU A 11 -19.55 8.31 -15.62
N LEU A 12 -18.67 9.24 -15.99
CA LEU A 12 -18.55 9.74 -17.36
C LEU A 12 -18.20 8.61 -18.33
N VAL A 13 -17.23 7.74 -18.01
CA VAL A 13 -16.90 6.58 -18.83
C VAL A 13 -18.04 5.57 -18.86
N LEU A 14 -18.73 5.35 -17.73
CA LEU A 14 -19.86 4.43 -17.65
C LEU A 14 -21.00 4.89 -18.58
N VAL A 15 -21.39 6.15 -18.50
CA VAL A 15 -22.47 6.70 -19.34
C VAL A 15 -22.10 6.69 -20.81
N ASN A 16 -20.94 7.27 -21.17
CA ASN A 16 -20.53 7.38 -22.57
C ASN A 16 -20.28 6.04 -23.24
N ALA A 17 -19.82 5.03 -22.52
CA ALA A 17 -19.67 3.69 -23.06
C ALA A 17 -21.03 3.00 -23.39
N GLY A 18 -22.12 3.41 -22.76
CA GLY A 18 -23.47 2.95 -23.06
C GLY A 18 -24.16 3.66 -24.22
N VAL A 19 -23.74 4.90 -24.54
CA VAL A 19 -24.36 5.75 -25.58
C VAL A 19 -24.48 5.05 -26.93
N PRO A 20 -23.43 4.36 -27.48
CA PRO A 20 -23.55 3.70 -28.79
C PRO A 20 -24.63 2.61 -28.83
N ALA A 21 -24.83 1.87 -27.71
CA ALA A 21 -25.89 0.87 -27.66
C ALA A 21 -27.28 1.52 -27.59
N ALA A 22 -27.40 2.63 -26.87
CA ALA A 22 -28.66 3.39 -26.79
C ALA A 22 -29.02 3.99 -28.16
N LEU A 23 -28.05 4.55 -28.88
CA LEU A 23 -28.25 5.08 -30.24
C LEU A 23 -28.62 3.95 -31.21
N LEU A 24 -27.94 2.81 -31.16
CA LEU A 24 -28.27 1.67 -32.00
C LEU A 24 -29.71 1.18 -31.75
N GLY A 25 -30.15 1.16 -30.49
CA GLY A 25 -31.53 0.83 -30.11
C GLY A 25 -32.53 1.88 -30.61
N TRP A 26 -32.20 3.17 -30.50
CA TRP A 26 -33.00 4.27 -31.00
C TRP A 26 -33.19 4.17 -32.53
N ASP A 27 -32.07 4.01 -33.28
CA ASP A 27 -32.09 3.88 -34.73
C ASP A 27 -32.87 2.63 -35.20
N ALA A 28 -32.78 1.54 -34.42
CA ALA A 28 -33.57 0.32 -34.69
C ALA A 28 -35.07 0.57 -34.54
N LEU A 29 -35.49 1.28 -33.47
CA LEU A 29 -36.90 1.61 -33.23
C LEU A 29 -37.46 2.56 -34.28
N HIS A 30 -36.64 3.45 -34.84
CA HIS A 30 -37.05 4.43 -35.86
C HIS A 30 -36.76 3.95 -37.29
N HIS A 31 -36.42 2.66 -37.48
CA HIS A 31 -36.10 2.07 -38.81
C HIS A 31 -34.98 2.78 -39.58
N GLN A 32 -34.00 3.36 -38.88
CA GLN A 32 -32.90 4.15 -39.44
C GLN A 32 -31.63 3.33 -39.68
N LEU A 33 -31.64 2.03 -39.46
CA LEU A 33 -30.46 1.14 -39.62
C LEU A 33 -30.12 0.78 -41.07
N GLY A 34 -30.81 1.34 -42.06
CA GLY A 34 -30.58 1.15 -43.48
C GLY A 34 -31.18 -0.16 -44.05
N ALA A 35 -30.71 -0.58 -45.24
CA ALA A 35 -31.30 -1.66 -46.01
C ALA A 35 -31.15 -3.07 -45.38
N ASN A 36 -30.14 -3.29 -44.52
CA ASN A 36 -29.94 -4.53 -43.80
C ASN A 36 -29.68 -4.28 -42.31
N PRO A 37 -30.74 -4.04 -41.52
CA PRO A 37 -30.64 -3.62 -40.13
C PRO A 37 -29.94 -4.65 -39.23
N VAL A 38 -30.20 -5.93 -39.44
CA VAL A 38 -29.59 -7.00 -38.63
C VAL A 38 -28.07 -7.06 -38.83
N ASN A 39 -27.62 -7.03 -40.10
CA ASN A 39 -26.19 -7.05 -40.40
C ASN A 39 -25.47 -5.79 -39.89
N PHE A 40 -26.10 -4.60 -40.01
CA PHE A 40 -25.57 -3.36 -39.47
C PHE A 40 -25.39 -3.43 -37.95
N ALA A 41 -26.39 -3.93 -37.22
CA ALA A 41 -26.34 -4.09 -35.77
C ALA A 41 -25.27 -5.09 -35.34
N ILE A 42 -25.15 -6.24 -36.03
CA ILE A 42 -24.10 -7.23 -35.78
C ILE A 42 -22.71 -6.61 -35.98
N LEU A 43 -22.46 -5.94 -37.11
CA LEU A 43 -21.16 -5.34 -37.40
C LEU A 43 -20.79 -4.23 -36.40
N THR A 44 -21.74 -3.37 -36.05
CA THR A 44 -21.55 -2.27 -35.10
C THR A 44 -21.22 -2.78 -33.70
N THR A 45 -21.98 -3.72 -33.19
CA THR A 45 -21.76 -4.30 -31.84
C THR A 45 -20.46 -5.08 -31.76
N GLY A 46 -20.07 -5.83 -32.80
CA GLY A 46 -18.80 -6.53 -32.89
C GLY A 46 -17.60 -5.55 -32.92
N MET A 47 -17.73 -4.47 -33.68
CA MET A 47 -16.70 -3.41 -33.73
C MET A 47 -16.53 -2.74 -32.36
N LEU A 48 -17.63 -2.39 -31.68
CA LEU A 48 -17.59 -1.78 -30.36
C LEU A 48 -16.96 -2.72 -29.32
N ALA A 49 -17.30 -4.01 -29.34
CA ALA A 49 -16.67 -5.00 -28.47
C ALA A 49 -15.14 -4.99 -28.62
N LEU A 50 -14.64 -4.97 -29.86
CA LEU A 50 -13.21 -4.97 -30.16
C LEU A 50 -12.54 -3.64 -29.75
N VAL A 51 -13.19 -2.49 -29.98
CA VAL A 51 -12.71 -1.17 -29.54
C VAL A 51 -12.56 -1.13 -28.02
N PHE A 52 -13.58 -1.52 -27.26
CA PHE A 52 -13.50 -1.51 -25.79
C PHE A 52 -12.48 -2.51 -25.26
N LEU A 53 -12.28 -3.63 -25.93
CA LEU A 53 -11.25 -4.60 -25.59
C LEU A 53 -9.84 -4.01 -25.75
N VAL A 54 -9.58 -3.34 -26.89
CA VAL A 54 -8.30 -2.65 -27.16
C VAL A 54 -8.09 -1.49 -26.19
N LEU A 55 -9.12 -0.68 -25.90
CA LEU A 55 -9.05 0.38 -24.90
C LEU A 55 -8.70 -0.16 -23.51
N THR A 56 -9.26 -1.32 -23.12
CA THR A 56 -8.92 -1.99 -21.85
C THR A 56 -7.43 -2.36 -21.79
N LEU A 57 -6.86 -2.81 -22.90
CA LEU A 57 -5.43 -3.14 -22.99
C LEU A 57 -4.54 -1.89 -23.04
N LEU A 58 -5.01 -0.79 -23.64
CA LEU A 58 -4.31 0.49 -23.74
C LEU A 58 -4.13 1.19 -22.39
N VAL A 59 -5.05 1.00 -21.44
CA VAL A 59 -4.99 1.63 -20.10
C VAL A 59 -3.63 1.45 -19.44
N THR A 60 -3.01 0.28 -19.52
CA THR A 60 -1.74 0.01 -18.83
C THR A 60 -0.54 0.74 -19.43
N PRO A 61 -0.27 0.68 -20.75
CA PRO A 61 0.79 1.48 -21.33
C PRO A 61 0.53 2.97 -21.21
N LEU A 62 -0.70 3.44 -21.45
CA LEU A 62 -1.05 4.85 -21.34
C LEU A 62 -0.76 5.40 -19.95
N ARG A 63 -1.18 4.67 -18.90
CA ARG A 63 -0.87 5.04 -17.50
C ARG A 63 0.64 5.17 -17.24
N LYS A 64 1.45 4.27 -17.80
CA LYS A 64 2.90 4.30 -17.60
C LYS A 64 3.59 5.44 -18.34
N ILE A 65 3.06 5.83 -19.49
CA ILE A 65 3.62 6.90 -20.32
C ILE A 65 3.21 8.27 -19.79
N THR A 66 1.92 8.44 -19.43
CA THR A 66 1.36 9.74 -19.02
C THR A 66 1.42 9.99 -17.51
N GLY A 67 1.66 8.96 -16.69
CA GLY A 67 1.57 9.05 -15.23
C GLY A 67 0.11 9.12 -14.68
N TRP A 68 -0.91 9.04 -15.52
CA TRP A 68 -2.32 9.17 -15.13
C TRP A 68 -2.82 7.93 -14.38
N ASN A 69 -2.56 7.88 -13.09
CA ASN A 69 -2.88 6.72 -12.24
C ASN A 69 -4.38 6.42 -12.13
N TRP A 70 -5.26 7.43 -12.32
CA TRP A 70 -6.71 7.26 -12.30
C TRP A 70 -7.25 6.34 -13.39
N LEU A 71 -6.54 6.18 -14.52
CA LEU A 71 -6.94 5.30 -15.63
C LEU A 71 -7.15 3.84 -15.19
N ILE A 72 -6.47 3.39 -14.12
CA ILE A 72 -6.64 2.02 -13.59
C ILE A 72 -8.08 1.77 -13.12
N PHE A 73 -8.76 2.83 -12.64
CA PHE A 73 -10.12 2.72 -12.10
C PHE A 73 -11.19 2.55 -13.18
N VAL A 74 -10.94 2.98 -14.41
CA VAL A 74 -11.87 2.83 -15.55
C VAL A 74 -11.64 1.55 -16.35
N ARG A 75 -10.47 0.90 -16.20
CA ARG A 75 -10.10 -0.31 -16.92
C ARG A 75 -11.13 -1.43 -16.79
N ARG A 76 -11.68 -1.61 -15.58
CA ARG A 76 -12.69 -2.64 -15.30
C ARG A 76 -13.99 -2.33 -16.04
N THR A 77 -14.44 -1.08 -16.02
CA THR A 77 -15.64 -0.63 -16.73
C THR A 77 -15.52 -0.89 -18.23
N LEU A 78 -14.39 -0.52 -18.84
CA LEU A 78 -14.11 -0.77 -20.26
C LEU A 78 -14.14 -2.27 -20.60
N GLY A 79 -13.53 -3.12 -19.75
CA GLY A 79 -13.56 -4.57 -19.97
C GLY A 79 -14.95 -5.19 -19.86
N LEU A 80 -15.78 -4.70 -18.95
CA LEU A 80 -17.18 -5.14 -18.82
C LEU A 80 -18.02 -4.69 -20.01
N TYR A 81 -17.81 -3.50 -20.56
CA TYR A 81 -18.46 -3.04 -21.79
C TYR A 81 -18.02 -3.85 -23.01
N ALA A 82 -16.73 -4.22 -23.11
CA ALA A 82 -16.27 -5.13 -24.15
C ALA A 82 -17.05 -6.45 -24.12
N PHE A 83 -17.24 -7.02 -22.92
CA PHE A 83 -18.05 -8.25 -22.74
C PHE A 83 -19.53 -8.02 -23.06
N ALA A 84 -20.12 -6.91 -22.60
CA ALA A 84 -21.52 -6.61 -22.87
C ALA A 84 -21.81 -6.45 -24.38
N TYR A 85 -20.94 -5.73 -25.11
CA TYR A 85 -21.08 -5.60 -26.56
C TYR A 85 -20.83 -6.91 -27.32
N ALA A 86 -19.88 -7.74 -26.87
CA ALA A 86 -19.65 -9.06 -27.46
C ALA A 86 -20.85 -10.00 -27.22
N SER A 87 -21.46 -9.94 -26.03
CA SER A 87 -22.69 -10.68 -25.71
C SER A 87 -23.88 -10.19 -26.54
N LEU A 88 -24.04 -8.87 -26.69
CA LEU A 88 -25.07 -8.28 -27.52
C LEU A 88 -24.88 -8.67 -29.00
N HIS A 89 -23.65 -8.62 -29.52
CA HIS A 89 -23.30 -9.08 -30.85
C HIS A 89 -23.72 -10.51 -31.10
N PHE A 90 -23.40 -11.42 -30.19
CA PHE A 90 -23.84 -12.82 -30.29
C PHE A 90 -25.35 -12.98 -30.15
N LEU A 91 -25.98 -12.22 -29.27
CA LEU A 91 -27.42 -12.27 -29.04
C LEU A 91 -28.18 -11.86 -30.33
N ILE A 92 -27.80 -10.75 -30.96
CA ILE A 92 -28.41 -10.28 -32.23
C ILE A 92 -28.24 -11.33 -33.31
N PHE A 93 -27.06 -11.94 -33.46
CA PHE A 93 -26.83 -13.06 -34.40
C PHE A 93 -27.75 -14.24 -34.10
N PHE A 94 -27.84 -14.69 -32.85
CA PHE A 94 -28.63 -15.85 -32.46
C PHE A 94 -30.13 -15.62 -32.59
N THR A 95 -30.62 -14.45 -32.19
CA THR A 95 -32.06 -14.13 -32.17
C THR A 95 -32.59 -13.67 -33.51
N LEU A 96 -31.94 -12.67 -34.13
CA LEU A 96 -32.46 -12.01 -35.32
C LEU A 96 -31.97 -12.66 -36.64
N ASP A 97 -30.72 -13.16 -36.68
CA ASP A 97 -30.17 -13.79 -37.88
C ASP A 97 -30.44 -15.28 -37.92
N ARG A 98 -30.51 -15.98 -36.78
CA ARG A 98 -30.74 -17.44 -36.67
C ARG A 98 -32.10 -17.80 -36.06
N SER A 99 -32.98 -16.85 -35.78
CA SER A 99 -34.36 -17.06 -35.28
C SER A 99 -34.43 -18.03 -34.10
N PHE A 100 -33.47 -17.93 -33.13
CA PHE A 100 -33.33 -18.80 -31.95
C PHE A 100 -33.02 -20.27 -32.25
N SER A 101 -32.67 -20.66 -33.50
CA SER A 101 -32.40 -22.04 -33.86
C SER A 101 -30.96 -22.44 -33.51
N ILE A 102 -30.80 -23.32 -32.52
CA ILE A 102 -29.51 -23.89 -32.15
C ILE A 102 -28.91 -24.69 -33.30
N GLU A 103 -29.73 -25.51 -33.97
CA GLU A 103 -29.31 -26.34 -35.11
C GLU A 103 -28.76 -25.45 -36.26
N SER A 104 -29.51 -24.43 -36.66
CA SER A 104 -29.07 -23.47 -37.67
C SER A 104 -27.77 -22.77 -37.27
N THR A 105 -27.62 -22.40 -35.98
CA THR A 105 -26.41 -21.76 -35.45
C THR A 105 -25.22 -22.72 -35.53
N LEU A 106 -25.35 -23.96 -35.09
CA LEU A 106 -24.26 -24.95 -35.13
C LEU A 106 -23.85 -25.30 -36.56
N ASN A 107 -24.81 -25.48 -37.46
CA ASN A 107 -24.54 -25.74 -38.87
C ASN A 107 -23.80 -24.57 -39.52
N GLU A 108 -24.15 -23.33 -39.19
CA GLU A 108 -23.44 -22.14 -39.69
C GLU A 108 -22.03 -22.02 -39.12
N MET A 109 -21.82 -22.36 -37.85
CA MET A 109 -20.49 -22.42 -37.23
C MET A 109 -19.57 -23.42 -37.93
N VAL A 110 -20.06 -24.57 -38.31
CA VAL A 110 -19.30 -25.59 -39.08
C VAL A 110 -18.91 -25.05 -40.46
N ARG A 111 -19.84 -24.38 -41.13
CA ARG A 111 -19.61 -23.80 -42.46
C ARG A 111 -18.66 -22.60 -42.44
N ARG A 112 -18.76 -21.76 -41.41
CA ARG A 112 -18.00 -20.50 -41.31
C ARG A 112 -17.08 -20.53 -40.07
N LYS A 113 -15.86 -21.01 -40.26
CA LYS A 113 -14.86 -21.22 -39.18
C LYS A 113 -14.59 -19.98 -38.31
N TYR A 114 -14.78 -18.76 -38.84
CA TYR A 114 -14.61 -17.55 -38.05
C TYR A 114 -15.64 -17.45 -36.91
N LEU A 115 -16.84 -18.03 -37.06
CA LEU A 115 -17.83 -18.05 -35.98
C LEU A 115 -17.36 -18.88 -34.78
N ILE A 116 -16.63 -19.97 -35.01
CA ILE A 116 -16.04 -20.81 -33.95
C ILE A 116 -15.02 -19.95 -33.15
N ILE A 117 -14.16 -19.22 -33.87
CA ILE A 117 -13.14 -18.35 -33.23
C ILE A 117 -13.81 -17.27 -32.39
N GLY A 118 -14.86 -16.61 -32.91
CA GLY A 118 -15.66 -15.64 -32.20
C GLY A 118 -16.30 -16.18 -30.94
N SER A 119 -16.86 -17.40 -31.01
CA SER A 119 -17.50 -18.10 -29.88
C SER A 119 -16.47 -18.47 -28.81
N ILE A 120 -15.28 -18.95 -29.20
CA ILE A 120 -14.17 -19.19 -28.26
C ILE A 120 -13.75 -17.88 -27.57
N GLY A 121 -13.67 -16.77 -28.31
CA GLY A 121 -13.39 -15.45 -27.76
C GLY A 121 -14.42 -15.02 -26.72
N LEU A 122 -15.73 -15.15 -27.04
CA LEU A 122 -16.82 -14.81 -26.14
C LEU A 122 -16.82 -15.69 -24.87
N LEU A 123 -16.68 -17.01 -25.04
CA LEU A 123 -16.58 -17.95 -23.92
C LEU A 123 -15.37 -17.63 -23.02
N GLY A 124 -14.24 -17.23 -23.60
CA GLY A 124 -13.07 -16.76 -22.87
C GLY A 124 -13.31 -15.47 -22.08
N MET A 125 -14.25 -14.61 -22.50
CA MET A 125 -14.61 -13.40 -21.77
C MET A 125 -15.52 -13.68 -20.56
N VAL A 126 -16.30 -14.75 -20.54
CA VAL A 126 -17.22 -15.09 -19.45
C VAL A 126 -16.48 -15.18 -18.09
N PRO A 127 -15.42 -15.99 -17.93
CA PRO A 127 -14.71 -16.05 -16.64
C PRO A 127 -14.07 -14.72 -16.28
N LEU A 128 -13.65 -13.89 -17.24
CA LEU A 128 -13.11 -12.55 -16.97
C LEU A 128 -14.19 -11.63 -16.43
N ALA A 129 -15.40 -11.65 -16.99
CA ALA A 129 -16.53 -10.84 -16.54
C ALA A 129 -17.01 -11.26 -15.14
N VAL A 130 -17.25 -12.56 -14.94
CA VAL A 130 -17.73 -13.13 -13.65
C VAL A 130 -16.73 -12.85 -12.54
N THR A 131 -15.42 -12.98 -12.79
CA THR A 131 -14.39 -12.75 -11.79
C THR A 131 -14.00 -11.27 -11.61
N SER A 132 -14.64 -10.37 -12.35
CA SER A 132 -14.42 -8.92 -12.26
C SER A 132 -15.11 -8.24 -11.06
N THR A 133 -15.77 -8.99 -10.17
CA THR A 133 -16.36 -8.45 -8.94
C THR A 133 -15.33 -8.36 -7.82
N ASN A 134 -15.48 -7.38 -6.89
CA ASN A 134 -14.58 -7.27 -5.74
C ASN A 134 -14.61 -8.53 -4.86
N ALA A 135 -15.77 -9.20 -4.75
CA ALA A 135 -15.92 -10.45 -4.03
C ALA A 135 -15.09 -11.57 -4.66
N MET A 136 -15.15 -11.72 -6.00
CA MET A 136 -14.38 -12.73 -6.72
C MET A 136 -12.87 -12.47 -6.72
N ILE A 137 -12.46 -11.20 -6.82
CA ILE A 137 -11.04 -10.83 -6.68
C ILE A 137 -10.52 -11.24 -5.29
N ARG A 138 -11.30 -11.00 -4.23
CA ARG A 138 -10.96 -11.45 -2.88
C ARG A 138 -10.93 -12.98 -2.77
N ARG A 139 -11.92 -13.68 -3.33
CA ARG A 139 -12.04 -15.14 -3.28
C ARG A 139 -10.91 -15.87 -4.02
N LEU A 140 -10.53 -15.41 -5.20
CA LEU A 140 -9.48 -16.02 -6.02
C LEU A 140 -8.06 -15.66 -5.56
N GLY A 141 -7.91 -14.51 -4.89
CA GLY A 141 -6.62 -13.93 -4.57
C GLY A 141 -5.92 -13.29 -5.79
N ALA A 142 -5.06 -12.31 -5.55
CA ALA A 142 -4.44 -11.51 -6.61
C ALA A 142 -3.62 -12.34 -7.62
N LYS A 143 -2.92 -13.39 -7.18
CA LYS A 143 -2.07 -14.22 -8.06
C LYS A 143 -2.89 -15.02 -9.05
N ARG A 144 -3.92 -15.74 -8.59
CA ARG A 144 -4.80 -16.56 -9.45
C ARG A 144 -5.66 -15.66 -10.34
N TRP A 145 -6.21 -14.58 -9.79
CA TRP A 145 -6.99 -13.61 -10.53
C TRP A 145 -6.17 -12.98 -11.67
N ASN A 146 -4.95 -12.52 -11.41
CA ASN A 146 -4.05 -11.98 -12.46
C ASN A 146 -3.68 -13.03 -13.50
N GLY A 147 -3.50 -14.30 -13.09
CA GLY A 147 -3.26 -15.42 -14.00
C GLY A 147 -4.42 -15.63 -14.96
N LEU A 148 -5.66 -15.74 -14.42
CA LEU A 148 -6.88 -15.86 -15.19
C LEU A 148 -7.08 -14.67 -16.14
N HIS A 149 -6.87 -13.45 -15.65
CA HIS A 149 -7.07 -12.24 -16.45
C HIS A 149 -6.04 -12.04 -17.58
N ARG A 150 -4.98 -12.87 -17.66
CA ARG A 150 -4.10 -12.95 -18.85
C ARG A 150 -4.83 -13.53 -20.06
N LEU A 151 -5.92 -14.28 -19.85
CA LEU A 151 -6.77 -14.79 -20.93
C LEU A 151 -7.28 -13.67 -21.85
N VAL A 152 -7.37 -12.42 -21.36
CA VAL A 152 -7.73 -11.25 -22.18
C VAL A 152 -6.85 -11.08 -23.41
N TYR A 153 -5.59 -11.50 -23.37
CA TYR A 153 -4.69 -11.41 -24.52
C TYR A 153 -5.08 -12.41 -25.62
N VAL A 154 -5.43 -13.64 -25.22
CA VAL A 154 -5.90 -14.68 -26.14
C VAL A 154 -7.23 -14.26 -26.75
N VAL A 155 -8.15 -13.74 -25.94
CA VAL A 155 -9.44 -13.22 -26.38
C VAL A 155 -9.26 -12.07 -27.39
N ALA A 156 -8.34 -11.13 -27.14
CA ALA A 156 -8.09 -10.02 -28.05
C ALA A 156 -7.54 -10.49 -29.40
N ILE A 157 -6.63 -11.45 -29.40
CA ILE A 157 -6.10 -12.06 -30.63
C ILE A 157 -7.22 -12.80 -31.38
N ALA A 158 -8.03 -13.60 -30.69
CA ALA A 158 -9.17 -14.31 -31.29
C ALA A 158 -10.18 -13.33 -31.91
N GLY A 159 -10.48 -12.20 -31.24
CA GLY A 159 -11.36 -11.15 -31.76
C GLY A 159 -10.85 -10.52 -33.06
N VAL A 160 -9.55 -10.20 -33.12
CA VAL A 160 -8.93 -9.66 -34.35
C VAL A 160 -8.95 -10.70 -35.48
N ILE A 161 -8.62 -11.95 -35.21
CA ILE A 161 -8.65 -13.04 -36.19
C ILE A 161 -10.09 -13.28 -36.70
N HIS A 162 -11.08 -13.31 -35.78
CA HIS A 162 -12.49 -13.40 -36.13
C HIS A 162 -12.91 -12.30 -37.07
N TYR A 163 -12.56 -11.04 -36.78
CA TYR A 163 -12.86 -9.89 -37.62
C TYR A 163 -12.16 -9.98 -38.98
N TYR A 164 -10.88 -10.34 -39.02
CA TYR A 164 -10.12 -10.49 -40.27
C TYR A 164 -10.73 -11.55 -41.19
N MET A 165 -11.12 -12.70 -40.66
CA MET A 165 -11.71 -13.79 -41.44
C MET A 165 -13.14 -13.49 -41.92
N GLN A 166 -13.87 -12.61 -41.25
CA GLN A 166 -15.24 -12.21 -41.61
C GLN A 166 -15.26 -11.25 -42.81
N VAL A 167 -14.21 -10.41 -42.95
CA VAL A 167 -14.13 -9.38 -44.01
C VAL A 167 -13.63 -10.00 -45.31
N LYS A 168 -14.37 -9.78 -46.43
CA LYS A 168 -14.05 -10.36 -47.75
C LYS A 168 -13.22 -9.44 -48.64
N ALA A 169 -13.36 -8.11 -48.54
CA ALA A 169 -12.77 -7.16 -49.49
C ALA A 169 -11.87 -6.13 -48.81
N ASP A 170 -12.32 -5.38 -47.82
CA ASP A 170 -11.53 -4.31 -47.19
C ASP A 170 -10.91 -4.77 -45.86
N VAL A 171 -9.71 -5.32 -45.90
CA VAL A 171 -8.96 -5.81 -44.73
C VAL A 171 -8.22 -4.71 -43.96
N ARG A 172 -8.30 -3.43 -44.39
CA ARG A 172 -7.56 -2.31 -43.75
C ARG A 172 -7.93 -2.15 -42.29
N LYS A 173 -9.24 -2.21 -41.94
CA LYS A 173 -9.72 -2.08 -40.57
C LYS A 173 -9.23 -3.21 -39.63
N PRO A 174 -9.40 -4.50 -39.95
CA PRO A 174 -8.87 -5.57 -39.10
C PRO A 174 -7.34 -5.55 -39.01
N LEU A 175 -6.61 -5.17 -40.05
CA LEU A 175 -5.15 -5.02 -40.02
C LEU A 175 -4.72 -3.85 -39.11
N ALA A 176 -5.47 -2.74 -39.10
CA ALA A 176 -5.22 -1.65 -38.15
C ALA A 176 -5.37 -2.13 -36.69
N PHE A 177 -6.42 -2.89 -36.36
CA PHE A 177 -6.58 -3.50 -35.05
C PHE A 177 -5.45 -4.48 -34.70
N ALA A 178 -5.02 -5.30 -35.68
CA ALA A 178 -3.88 -6.21 -35.52
C ALA A 178 -2.59 -5.44 -35.21
N GLY A 179 -2.32 -4.34 -35.93
CA GLY A 179 -1.17 -3.46 -35.70
C GLY A 179 -1.17 -2.86 -34.30
N VAL A 180 -2.31 -2.25 -33.91
CA VAL A 180 -2.47 -1.68 -32.56
C VAL A 180 -2.27 -2.75 -31.47
N LEU A 181 -2.88 -3.92 -31.63
CA LEU A 181 -2.75 -5.02 -30.70
C LEU A 181 -1.30 -5.50 -30.59
N THR A 182 -0.60 -5.64 -31.72
CA THR A 182 0.82 -6.03 -31.76
C THR A 182 1.69 -5.03 -31.00
N VAL A 183 1.48 -3.72 -31.19
CA VAL A 183 2.20 -2.67 -30.43
C VAL A 183 1.91 -2.78 -28.94
N LEU A 184 0.64 -2.94 -28.53
CA LEU A 184 0.26 -3.03 -27.11
C LEU A 184 0.84 -4.28 -26.42
N LEU A 185 0.81 -5.42 -27.11
CA LEU A 185 1.37 -6.68 -26.58
C LEU A 185 2.90 -6.65 -26.61
N GLY A 186 3.51 -6.12 -27.67
CA GLY A 186 4.96 -5.93 -27.78
C GLY A 186 5.50 -5.02 -26.68
N TYR A 187 4.85 -3.88 -26.42
CA TYR A 187 5.19 -3.01 -25.29
C TYR A 187 5.17 -3.76 -23.95
N ARG A 188 4.18 -4.62 -23.73
CA ARG A 188 4.10 -5.41 -22.49
C ARG A 188 5.21 -6.45 -22.36
N VAL A 189 5.55 -7.13 -23.45
CA VAL A 189 6.65 -8.10 -23.47
C VAL A 189 7.98 -7.40 -23.20
N VAL A 190 8.24 -6.27 -23.86
CA VAL A 190 9.47 -5.48 -23.67
C VAL A 190 9.58 -4.97 -22.23
N THR A 191 8.50 -4.40 -21.69
CA THR A 191 8.51 -3.90 -20.30
C THR A 191 8.59 -5.01 -19.27
N SER A 192 8.04 -6.20 -19.54
CA SER A 192 8.20 -7.37 -18.70
C SER A 192 9.64 -7.87 -18.70
N LYS A 193 10.26 -7.98 -19.89
CA LYS A 193 11.66 -8.40 -20.03
C LYS A 193 12.64 -7.37 -19.42
N ARG A 194 12.37 -6.06 -19.53
CA ARG A 194 13.19 -5.02 -18.87
C ARG A 194 13.14 -5.13 -17.34
N ASN A 195 12.02 -5.54 -16.77
CA ASN A 195 11.90 -5.76 -15.32
C ASN A 195 12.50 -7.12 -14.87
N THR A 196 12.81 -8.00 -15.81
CA THR A 196 13.47 -9.31 -15.56
C THR A 196 14.88 -9.38 -16.12
N ALA A 197 15.34 -8.40 -16.89
CA ALA A 197 16.72 -8.33 -17.32
C ALA A 197 17.59 -7.99 -16.09
N PRO A 198 18.61 -8.80 -15.78
CA PRO A 198 19.60 -8.40 -14.78
C PRO A 198 20.23 -7.08 -15.25
N ALA A 199 20.34 -6.13 -14.34
CA ALA A 199 21.07 -4.89 -14.60
C ALA A 199 22.42 -5.26 -15.20
N ARG A 200 22.72 -4.71 -16.39
CA ARG A 200 23.97 -4.95 -17.12
C ARG A 200 25.12 -4.67 -16.18
N ALA A 201 25.78 -5.72 -15.73
CA ALA A 201 26.89 -5.64 -14.81
C ALA A 201 28.01 -4.80 -15.45
N VAL A 202 28.33 -3.70 -14.79
CA VAL A 202 29.65 -3.10 -14.92
C VAL A 202 30.61 -4.10 -14.25
N PRO A 203 31.69 -4.53 -14.89
CA PRO A 203 32.59 -5.51 -14.31
C PRO A 203 33.28 -4.89 -13.09
N SER A 204 32.85 -5.29 -11.91
CA SER A 204 33.58 -5.10 -10.65
C SER A 204 34.04 -6.47 -10.20
N ALA A 205 35.34 -6.60 -10.10
CA ALA A 205 36.01 -7.83 -9.68
C ALA A 205 35.57 -8.24 -8.27
N SER A 206 35.33 -9.52 -8.13
CA SER A 206 35.12 -10.37 -6.96
C SER A 206 33.66 -10.78 -6.72
N GLY A 207 33.44 -12.06 -6.92
CA GLY A 207 32.17 -12.74 -6.90
C GLY A 207 31.55 -12.85 -5.51
N VAL A 208 30.25 -12.59 -5.48
CA VAL A 208 29.24 -13.36 -4.75
C VAL A 208 27.90 -13.06 -5.43
N THR A 209 27.36 -14.04 -6.14
CA THR A 209 25.99 -14.05 -6.67
C THR A 209 25.02 -14.27 -5.53
N THR A 210 24.28 -13.24 -5.12
CA THR A 210 23.07 -13.42 -4.31
C THR A 210 21.86 -12.97 -5.10
N ALA A 211 20.99 -13.93 -5.44
CA ALA A 211 19.63 -13.69 -5.88
C ALA A 211 18.92 -12.82 -4.84
N ALA A 212 18.26 -11.74 -5.29
CA ALA A 212 17.49 -10.83 -4.43
C ALA A 212 16.27 -11.56 -3.83
N THR A 213 16.50 -12.35 -2.80
CA THR A 213 15.47 -12.80 -1.85
C THR A 213 15.01 -11.58 -1.08
N LYS A 214 13.68 -11.36 -0.98
CA LYS A 214 13.12 -10.36 -0.07
C LYS A 214 13.77 -10.54 1.30
N PRO A 215 14.23 -9.45 1.96
CA PRO A 215 14.90 -9.58 3.25
C PRO A 215 13.96 -10.30 4.23
N LYS A 216 14.40 -11.47 4.69
CA LYS A 216 13.69 -12.25 5.70
C LYS A 216 13.77 -11.45 6.99
N LEU A 217 12.60 -11.20 7.61
CA LEU A 217 12.55 -10.52 8.89
C LEU A 217 13.39 -11.32 9.91
N TRP A 218 14.44 -10.70 10.42
CA TRP A 218 15.22 -11.28 11.49
C TRP A 218 14.52 -11.04 12.83
N SER A 219 14.63 -11.99 13.74
CA SER A 219 14.20 -11.85 15.14
C SER A 219 15.22 -12.52 16.06
N GLY A 220 15.69 -11.80 17.06
CA GLY A 220 16.72 -12.27 17.97
C GLY A 220 17.00 -11.24 19.07
N GLU A 221 18.15 -11.34 19.69
CA GLU A 221 18.59 -10.43 20.75
C GLU A 221 19.63 -9.45 20.24
N LEU A 222 19.58 -8.22 20.74
CA LEU A 222 20.57 -7.17 20.52
C LEU A 222 21.04 -6.64 21.87
N ARG A 223 22.34 -6.35 21.99
CA ARG A 223 22.93 -5.79 23.20
C ARG A 223 23.07 -4.28 23.09
N VAL A 224 22.64 -3.54 24.11
CA VAL A 224 22.82 -2.10 24.24
C VAL A 224 24.29 -1.83 24.60
N THR A 225 25.01 -1.10 23.75
CA THR A 225 26.44 -0.77 24.01
C THR A 225 26.68 0.66 24.39
N ARG A 226 25.76 1.56 24.01
CA ARG A 226 25.90 2.98 24.30
C ARG A 226 24.55 3.64 24.41
N ILE A 227 24.40 4.51 25.42
CA ILE A 227 23.23 5.38 25.59
C ILE A 227 23.72 6.82 25.56
N THR A 228 23.26 7.62 24.60
CA THR A 228 23.64 9.02 24.44
C THR A 228 22.45 9.92 24.74
N GLN A 229 22.61 10.91 25.61
CA GLN A 229 21.60 11.95 25.85
C GLN A 229 21.67 12.97 24.72
N GLU A 230 20.59 13.11 23.95
CA GLU A 230 20.50 14.07 22.84
C GLU A 230 19.88 15.40 23.28
N THR A 231 18.76 15.32 24.03
CA THR A 231 18.05 16.44 24.64
C THR A 231 17.56 16.00 26.02
N PRO A 232 17.02 16.89 26.88
CA PRO A 232 16.54 16.48 28.21
C PRO A 232 15.58 15.32 28.23
N ASP A 233 14.79 15.14 27.16
CA ASP A 233 13.76 14.09 27.03
C ASP A 233 14.03 13.09 25.89
N VAL A 234 15.19 13.13 25.22
CA VAL A 234 15.53 12.23 24.10
C VAL A 234 16.87 11.53 24.34
N ARG A 235 16.88 10.21 24.18
CA ARG A 235 18.08 9.36 24.23
C ARG A 235 18.23 8.54 22.98
N THR A 236 19.48 8.38 22.55
CA THR A 236 19.88 7.44 21.48
C THR A 236 20.47 6.18 22.10
N PHE A 237 19.92 5.02 21.74
CA PHE A 237 20.38 3.70 22.15
C PHE A 237 21.09 3.03 20.99
N ARG A 238 22.35 2.64 21.18
CA ARG A 238 23.12 1.89 20.20
C ARG A 238 23.08 0.41 20.55
N PHE A 239 22.74 -0.41 19.54
CA PHE A 239 22.65 -1.86 19.62
C PHE A 239 23.67 -2.52 18.72
N ILE A 240 24.25 -3.63 19.20
CA ILE A 240 25.10 -4.53 18.43
C ILE A 240 24.56 -5.96 18.53
N ALA A 241 25.08 -6.85 17.70
CA ALA A 241 24.88 -8.29 17.87
C ALA A 241 25.48 -8.75 19.21
N PRO A 242 24.88 -9.73 19.93
CA PRO A 242 25.38 -10.19 21.24
C PRO A 242 26.84 -10.67 21.21
N ASP A 243 27.28 -11.25 20.09
CA ASP A 243 28.64 -11.73 19.85
C ASP A 243 29.64 -10.61 19.47
N GLY A 244 29.16 -9.38 19.31
CA GLY A 244 29.99 -8.23 18.91
C GLY A 244 30.31 -8.17 17.42
N GLY A 245 29.77 -9.10 16.62
CA GLY A 245 29.95 -9.16 15.17
C GLY A 245 29.05 -8.16 14.41
N ARG A 246 28.89 -8.41 13.12
CA ARG A 246 27.96 -7.63 12.28
C ARG A 246 26.52 -7.86 12.72
N LEU A 247 25.68 -6.85 12.50
CA LEU A 247 24.24 -7.00 12.71
C LEU A 247 23.71 -8.19 11.90
N PRO A 248 22.82 -9.01 12.49
CA PRO A 248 22.25 -10.18 11.83
C PRO A 248 21.17 -9.85 10.78
N PHE A 249 21.01 -8.58 10.45
CA PHE A 249 20.10 -8.08 9.43
C PHE A 249 20.70 -6.87 8.71
N GLU A 250 20.25 -6.66 7.47
CA GLU A 250 20.53 -5.45 6.70
C GLU A 250 19.25 -4.61 6.61
N HIS A 251 19.37 -3.31 6.74
CA HIS A 251 18.24 -2.39 6.64
C HIS A 251 18.48 -1.33 5.56
N GLN A 252 17.43 -0.63 5.19
CA GLN A 252 17.46 0.56 4.33
C GLN A 252 17.20 1.80 5.18
N ALA A 253 17.79 2.93 4.82
CA ALA A 253 17.56 4.18 5.55
C ALA A 253 16.07 4.55 5.58
N GLY A 254 15.58 4.85 6.78
CA GLY A 254 14.17 5.12 7.06
C GLY A 254 13.38 3.92 7.60
N GLN A 255 13.92 2.68 7.56
CA GLN A 255 13.27 1.53 8.17
C GLN A 255 13.37 1.55 9.71
N TYR A 256 12.53 0.74 10.36
CA TYR A 256 12.45 0.60 11.81
C TYR A 256 12.71 -0.83 12.27
N LEU A 257 12.99 -0.97 13.55
CA LEU A 257 12.97 -2.24 14.29
C LEU A 257 11.81 -2.26 15.29
N VAL A 258 11.45 -3.46 15.71
CA VAL A 258 10.46 -3.69 16.77
C VAL A 258 11.19 -4.22 18.00
N LEU A 259 11.15 -3.48 19.09
CA LEU A 259 11.61 -3.96 20.39
C LEU A 259 10.51 -4.75 21.09
N SER A 260 10.87 -5.90 21.65
CA SER A 260 10.01 -6.72 22.50
C SER A 260 10.54 -6.64 23.94
N LEU A 261 9.82 -5.97 24.81
CA LEU A 261 10.20 -5.72 26.21
C LEU A 261 9.27 -6.46 27.15
N LEU A 262 9.78 -6.90 28.27
CA LEU A 262 8.99 -7.43 29.38
C LEU A 262 8.87 -6.34 30.45
N ILE A 263 7.70 -5.73 30.58
CA ILE A 263 7.44 -4.65 31.54
C ILE A 263 6.30 -5.09 32.46
N ASP A 264 6.53 -5.10 33.77
CA ASP A 264 5.58 -5.57 34.79
C ASP A 264 4.99 -6.96 34.46
N GLY A 265 5.85 -7.89 34.00
CA GLY A 265 5.45 -9.24 33.60
C GLY A 265 4.66 -9.35 32.32
N LYS A 266 4.44 -8.23 31.60
CA LYS A 266 3.73 -8.18 30.32
C LYS A 266 4.72 -7.95 29.18
N LYS A 267 4.60 -8.77 28.12
CA LYS A 267 5.37 -8.57 26.88
C LYS A 267 4.74 -7.44 26.07
N VAL A 268 5.54 -6.40 25.79
CA VAL A 268 5.12 -5.21 25.03
C VAL A 268 6.04 -5.02 23.85
N ASN A 269 5.45 -4.84 22.66
CA ASN A 269 6.18 -4.56 21.43
C ASN A 269 6.03 -3.08 21.05
N ARG A 270 7.13 -2.42 20.68
CA ARG A 270 7.12 -1.04 20.15
C ARG A 270 8.10 -0.87 19.01
N THR A 271 7.70 -0.09 18.03
CA THR A 271 8.48 0.23 16.84
C THR A 271 9.32 1.48 17.07
N TYR A 272 10.58 1.43 16.65
CA TYR A 272 11.48 2.58 16.66
C TYR A 272 12.27 2.63 15.36
N THR A 273 12.27 3.78 14.73
CA THR A 273 13.05 4.00 13.49
C THR A 273 14.54 3.83 13.77
N ILE A 274 15.21 3.14 12.86
CA ILE A 274 16.68 3.01 12.89
C ILE A 274 17.27 4.33 12.41
N SER A 275 17.85 5.10 13.35
CA SER A 275 18.43 6.41 13.07
C SER A 275 19.87 6.33 12.52
N SER A 276 20.56 5.20 12.71
CA SER A 276 21.85 4.92 12.05
C SER A 276 21.70 4.62 10.57
N PRO A 277 22.71 4.89 9.74
CA PRO A 277 22.66 4.57 8.31
C PRO A 277 22.92 3.09 8.06
N PRO A 278 22.41 2.52 6.96
CA PRO A 278 22.68 1.12 6.57
C PRO A 278 24.15 0.87 6.13
N THR A 279 24.92 1.93 5.95
CA THR A 279 26.35 1.85 5.65
C THR A 279 27.20 1.34 6.81
N ARG A 280 26.67 1.39 8.03
CA ARG A 280 27.34 0.94 9.26
C ARG A 280 26.70 -0.35 9.75
N SER A 281 27.24 -1.48 9.29
CA SER A 281 26.67 -2.83 9.50
C SER A 281 27.03 -3.49 10.83
N ASP A 282 27.84 -2.85 11.65
CA ASP A 282 28.32 -3.32 12.96
C ASP A 282 27.39 -2.93 14.11
N TYR A 283 26.56 -1.92 13.93
CA TYR A 283 25.59 -1.47 14.91
C TYR A 283 24.34 -0.83 14.28
N CYS A 284 23.25 -0.78 15.04
CA CYS A 284 22.12 0.08 14.75
C CYS A 284 21.77 0.98 15.94
N GLU A 285 21.16 2.13 15.65
CA GLU A 285 20.73 3.09 16.67
C GLU A 285 19.24 3.38 16.55
N ILE A 286 18.58 3.52 17.68
CA ILE A 286 17.25 4.11 17.77
C ILE A 286 17.31 5.34 18.66
N THR A 287 16.51 6.36 18.36
CA THR A 287 16.44 7.59 19.14
C THR A 287 15.02 7.73 19.68
N VAL A 288 14.89 7.72 20.99
CA VAL A 288 13.64 7.60 21.71
C VAL A 288 13.36 8.84 22.52
N LYS A 289 12.20 9.46 22.26
CA LYS A 289 11.68 10.53 23.12
C LYS A 289 10.93 9.93 24.29
N ARG A 290 11.20 10.42 25.50
CA ARG A 290 10.48 10.09 26.74
C ARG A 290 9.15 10.85 26.74
N GLU A 291 8.06 10.14 26.54
CA GLU A 291 6.70 10.69 26.70
C GLU A 291 6.26 10.61 28.17
N GLU A 292 5.60 11.66 28.68
CA GLU A 292 5.19 11.74 30.10
C GLU A 292 4.37 10.54 30.55
N ASN A 293 3.40 10.11 29.72
CA ASN A 293 2.55 8.95 29.98
C ASN A 293 2.96 7.73 29.15
N GLY A 294 4.17 7.74 28.58
CA GLY A 294 4.66 6.70 27.70
C GLY A 294 5.18 5.49 28.46
N TYR A 295 4.41 4.38 28.47
CA TYR A 295 4.76 3.16 29.21
C TYR A 295 6.11 2.56 28.78
N VAL A 296 6.37 2.44 27.48
CA VAL A 296 7.63 1.86 26.96
C VAL A 296 8.75 2.89 26.87
N SER A 297 8.47 4.13 26.46
CA SER A 297 9.51 5.16 26.36
C SER A 297 10.11 5.52 27.72
N ARG A 298 9.28 5.55 28.79
CA ARG A 298 9.77 5.70 30.16
C ARG A 298 10.63 4.53 30.60
N HIS A 299 10.18 3.30 30.36
CA HIS A 299 10.95 2.10 30.71
C HIS A 299 12.33 2.11 30.03
N LEU A 300 12.41 2.46 28.75
CA LEU A 300 13.69 2.59 28.04
C LEU A 300 14.60 3.64 28.68
N HIS A 301 14.06 4.79 29.10
CA HIS A 301 14.84 5.84 29.72
C HIS A 301 15.25 5.55 31.17
N GLU A 302 14.38 4.89 31.94
CA GLU A 302 14.53 4.74 33.38
C GLU A 302 15.22 3.43 33.76
N MET A 303 14.95 2.35 33.02
CA MET A 303 15.35 0.98 33.40
C MET A 303 16.48 0.41 32.54
N VAL A 304 16.51 0.72 31.25
CA VAL A 304 17.50 0.12 30.34
C VAL A 304 18.88 0.77 30.53
N ARG A 305 19.90 -0.07 30.61
CA ARG A 305 21.32 0.29 30.82
C ARG A 305 22.20 -0.24 29.70
N GLU A 306 23.39 0.32 29.57
CA GLU A 306 24.46 -0.25 28.74
C GLU A 306 24.83 -1.65 29.24
N GLY A 307 24.93 -2.60 28.34
CA GLY A 307 25.13 -4.02 28.63
C GLY A 307 23.85 -4.85 28.54
N ASP A 308 22.67 -4.26 28.67
CA ASP A 308 21.39 -4.99 28.62
C ASP A 308 21.16 -5.62 27.25
N THR A 309 20.49 -6.75 27.25
CA THR A 309 20.07 -7.46 26.03
C THR A 309 18.57 -7.33 25.85
N ILE A 310 18.16 -6.89 24.67
CA ILE A 310 16.76 -6.66 24.33
C ILE A 310 16.40 -7.46 23.09
N ARG A 311 15.28 -8.17 23.12
CA ARG A 311 14.77 -8.88 21.96
C ARG A 311 14.23 -7.90 20.92
N ALA A 312 14.64 -8.07 19.67
CA ALA A 312 14.25 -7.22 18.56
C ALA A 312 13.91 -8.02 17.31
N SER A 313 13.10 -7.41 16.43
CA SER A 313 12.87 -7.89 15.07
C SER A 313 13.11 -6.75 14.08
N ALA A 314 13.85 -7.03 13.00
CA ALA A 314 14.27 -6.04 12.01
C ALA A 314 14.57 -6.70 10.66
N PRO A 315 14.66 -5.94 9.55
CA PRO A 315 14.10 -4.60 9.38
C PRO A 315 12.62 -4.64 8.99
N ALA A 316 11.89 -3.56 9.25
CA ALA A 316 10.52 -3.37 8.80
C ALA A 316 10.28 -1.90 8.40
N GLY A 317 9.15 -1.61 7.71
CA GLY A 317 8.79 -0.26 7.26
C GLY A 317 8.89 -0.07 5.74
N ARG A 318 8.08 0.88 5.25
CA ARG A 318 7.99 1.24 3.82
C ARG A 318 8.46 2.67 3.54
N PHE A 319 8.73 3.45 4.57
CA PHE A 319 9.34 4.76 4.43
C PHE A 319 10.85 4.58 4.24
N ILE A 320 11.22 4.30 3.00
CA ILE A 320 12.59 3.99 2.60
C ILE A 320 13.12 5.05 1.64
N PHE A 321 14.41 5.33 1.78
CA PHE A 321 15.13 6.10 0.78
C PHE A 321 15.37 5.22 -0.45
N GLU A 322 14.68 5.55 -1.55
CA GLU A 322 14.98 4.98 -2.84
C GLU A 322 16.08 5.80 -3.49
N ARG A 323 17.19 5.15 -3.82
CA ARG A 323 18.26 5.79 -4.62
C ARG A 323 17.69 6.21 -5.95
N THR A 324 17.28 7.46 -6.03
CA THR A 324 16.83 8.07 -7.28
C THR A 324 18.04 8.63 -8.03
N GLN A 325 17.92 8.79 -9.34
CA GLN A 325 18.86 9.55 -10.16
C GLN A 325 18.68 11.08 -9.97
N ALA A 326 18.07 11.48 -8.85
CA ALA A 326 17.82 12.89 -8.57
C ALA A 326 19.12 13.57 -8.13
N ASP A 327 19.35 14.77 -8.63
CA ASP A 327 20.51 15.59 -8.29
C ASP A 327 20.34 16.35 -6.96
N SER A 328 19.25 16.12 -6.25
CA SER A 328 18.92 16.81 -4.99
C SER A 328 17.82 16.10 -4.21
N ILE A 329 17.74 16.37 -2.89
CA ILE A 329 16.71 15.84 -1.99
C ILE A 329 16.35 16.86 -0.92
N VAL A 330 15.08 16.90 -0.53
CA VAL A 330 14.58 17.73 0.58
C VAL A 330 14.10 16.81 1.71
N LEU A 331 14.63 17.04 2.92
CA LEU A 331 14.32 16.31 4.14
C LEU A 331 13.70 17.28 5.15
N ILE A 332 12.41 17.09 5.49
CA ILE A 332 11.67 17.98 6.41
C ILE A 332 11.31 17.22 7.67
N ALA A 333 11.93 17.58 8.78
CA ALA A 333 11.80 16.91 10.06
C ALA A 333 11.06 17.75 11.11
N GLY A 334 10.31 17.09 12.02
CA GLY A 334 9.75 17.72 13.22
C GLY A 334 9.95 16.87 14.47
N GLY A 335 10.59 17.45 15.49
CA GLY A 335 10.88 16.76 16.75
C GLY A 335 11.59 15.41 16.53
N VAL A 336 11.11 14.33 17.17
CA VAL A 336 11.71 12.99 17.02
C VAL A 336 11.47 12.36 15.63
N GLY A 337 10.63 12.96 14.76
CA GLY A 337 10.53 12.60 13.35
C GLY A 337 11.81 12.85 12.54
N ILE A 338 12.83 13.43 13.15
CA ILE A 338 14.18 13.54 12.57
C ILE A 338 14.83 12.17 12.34
N THR A 339 14.44 11.12 13.06
CA THR A 339 15.14 9.82 13.07
C THR A 339 15.26 9.14 11.71
N PRO A 340 14.20 8.96 10.89
CA PRO A 340 14.35 8.37 9.55
C PRO A 340 15.15 9.28 8.61
N LEU A 341 14.98 10.58 8.74
CA LEU A 341 15.64 11.54 7.87
C LEU A 341 17.14 11.67 8.21
N MET A 342 17.50 11.49 9.47
CA MET A 342 18.90 11.42 9.90
C MET A 342 19.58 10.16 9.39
N SER A 343 18.88 9.01 9.36
CA SER A 343 19.36 7.78 8.73
C SER A 343 19.66 8.00 7.24
N ILE A 344 18.78 8.70 6.52
CA ILE A 344 18.97 9.06 5.11
C ILE A 344 20.16 10.02 4.94
N LEU A 345 20.22 11.09 5.72
CA LEU A 345 21.31 12.07 5.66
C LEU A 345 22.67 11.42 5.89
N ARG A 346 22.77 10.57 6.92
CA ARG A 346 23.99 9.80 7.25
C ARG A 346 24.38 8.84 6.12
N GLU A 347 23.42 8.13 5.50
CA GLU A 347 23.70 7.27 4.34
C GLU A 347 24.25 8.07 3.17
N LEU A 348 23.63 9.20 2.83
CA LEU A 348 24.05 10.05 1.72
C LEU A 348 25.47 10.62 1.94
N THR A 349 25.76 11.08 3.15
CA THR A 349 27.08 11.64 3.50
C THR A 349 28.16 10.56 3.61
N ASP A 350 27.88 9.39 4.18
CA ASP A 350 28.80 8.27 4.24
C ASP A 350 29.19 7.80 2.82
N ARG A 351 28.23 7.85 1.86
CA ARG A 351 28.46 7.50 0.45
C ARG A 351 29.04 8.65 -0.39
N LYS A 352 29.28 9.82 0.21
CA LYS A 352 29.76 11.04 -0.50
C LYS A 352 28.89 11.37 -1.71
N TRP A 353 27.55 11.29 -1.53
CA TRP A 353 26.61 11.63 -2.59
C TRP A 353 26.78 13.10 -3.02
N LYS A 354 26.73 13.35 -4.33
CA LYS A 354 27.08 14.67 -4.91
C LYS A 354 25.91 15.64 -5.02
N GLY A 355 24.68 15.15 -4.94
CA GLY A 355 23.49 15.99 -5.06
C GLY A 355 23.27 16.91 -3.85
N ASP A 356 22.50 17.96 -4.06
CA ASP A 356 22.16 18.93 -3.00
C ASP A 356 21.20 18.30 -1.98
N ILE A 357 21.51 18.46 -0.69
CA ILE A 357 20.68 17.98 0.43
C ILE A 357 20.18 19.19 1.21
N TYR A 358 18.88 19.40 1.16
CA TYR A 358 18.18 20.42 1.95
C TYR A 358 17.56 19.78 3.17
N PHE A 359 18.09 20.04 4.35
CA PHE A 359 17.60 19.48 5.60
C PHE A 359 16.91 20.58 6.42
N ILE A 360 15.58 20.52 6.52
CA ILE A 360 14.75 21.48 7.26
C ILE A 360 14.27 20.80 8.53
N TYR A 361 14.62 21.37 9.70
CA TYR A 361 14.28 20.81 10.99
C TYR A 361 13.49 21.79 11.84
N SER A 362 12.32 21.36 12.32
CA SER A 362 11.47 22.11 13.25
C SER A 362 11.56 21.51 14.65
N ALA A 363 12.12 22.24 15.59
CA ALA A 363 12.13 21.93 17.02
C ALA A 363 11.21 22.87 17.79
N LYS A 364 10.91 22.58 19.07
CA LYS A 364 10.13 23.50 19.91
C LYS A 364 11.02 24.66 20.41
N THR A 365 12.10 24.31 21.07
CA THR A 365 13.10 25.24 21.65
C THR A 365 14.51 24.85 21.22
N ALA A 366 15.51 25.63 21.54
CA ALA A 366 16.91 25.35 21.22
C ALA A 366 17.44 24.09 21.95
N SER A 367 16.96 23.82 23.17
CA SER A 367 17.27 22.59 23.92
C SER A 367 16.64 21.32 23.38
N ASP A 368 15.59 21.44 22.52
CA ASP A 368 14.90 20.30 21.89
C ASP A 368 15.51 19.89 20.54
N ILE A 369 16.63 20.52 20.13
CA ILE A 369 17.29 20.19 18.86
C ILE A 369 18.04 18.88 18.99
N ILE A 370 17.45 17.80 18.47
CA ILE A 370 18.04 16.45 18.45
C ILE A 370 19.18 16.44 17.42
N PHE A 371 20.30 15.76 17.72
CA PHE A 371 21.50 15.69 16.88
C PHE A 371 22.11 17.04 16.51
N ARG A 372 21.96 18.08 17.37
CA ARG A 372 22.39 19.45 17.08
C ARG A 372 23.83 19.52 16.62
N LYS A 373 24.75 18.96 17.42
CA LYS A 373 26.19 18.97 17.11
C LYS A 373 26.51 18.27 15.80
N GLU A 374 25.88 17.13 15.55
CA GLU A 374 26.11 16.36 14.32
C GLU A 374 25.59 17.10 13.07
N LEU A 375 24.41 17.74 13.16
CA LEU A 375 23.89 18.56 12.07
C LEU A 375 24.79 19.75 11.74
N GLU A 376 25.36 20.41 12.77
CA GLU A 376 26.33 21.48 12.62
C GLU A 376 27.62 20.96 11.97
N ASP A 377 28.14 19.81 12.43
CA ASP A 377 29.34 19.18 11.88
C ASP A 377 29.14 18.75 10.42
N LEU A 378 28.00 18.16 10.08
CA LEU A 378 27.69 17.74 8.72
C LEU A 378 27.59 18.93 7.76
N ARG A 379 26.98 20.04 8.19
CA ARG A 379 26.91 21.29 7.41
C ARG A 379 28.27 21.87 7.09
N VAL A 380 29.22 21.78 8.04
CA VAL A 380 30.58 22.29 7.84
C VAL A 380 31.40 21.35 6.95
N ARG A 381 31.24 20.02 7.12
CA ARG A 381 32.04 19.00 6.40
C ARG A 381 31.62 18.78 4.97
N PHE A 382 30.34 18.98 4.64
CA PHE A 382 29.77 18.72 3.32
C PHE A 382 29.13 19.97 2.73
N SER A 383 29.76 20.55 1.70
CA SER A 383 29.29 21.79 1.05
C SER A 383 27.93 21.65 0.35
N ASN A 384 27.53 20.43 0.01
CA ASN A 384 26.23 20.11 -0.59
C ASN A 384 25.13 19.84 0.46
N VAL A 385 25.42 19.91 1.75
CA VAL A 385 24.44 19.76 2.85
C VAL A 385 24.06 21.12 3.39
N ARG A 386 22.78 21.49 3.23
CA ARG A 386 22.22 22.74 3.75
C ARG A 386 21.23 22.43 4.85
N VAL A 387 21.56 22.83 6.08
CA VAL A 387 20.73 22.59 7.27
C VAL A 387 20.05 23.88 7.69
N TYR A 388 18.72 23.85 7.78
CA TYR A 388 17.88 24.96 8.22
C TYR A 388 17.07 24.53 9.43
N ILE A 389 17.24 25.25 10.55
CA ILE A 389 16.52 24.92 11.79
C ILE A 389 15.56 26.06 12.12
N THR A 390 14.32 25.72 12.47
CA THR A 390 13.30 26.65 12.94
C THR A 390 12.80 26.26 14.32
N LEU A 391 12.59 27.23 15.20
CA LEU A 391 12.04 27.02 16.53
C LEU A 391 10.60 27.50 16.61
N SER A 392 9.67 26.58 16.90
CA SER A 392 8.24 26.87 16.94
C SER A 392 7.78 27.57 18.22
N ARG A 393 8.56 27.50 19.30
CA ARG A 393 8.36 28.16 20.61
C ARG A 393 9.68 28.74 21.05
N CYS A 394 10.11 29.83 20.41
CA CYS A 394 11.37 30.45 20.72
C CYS A 394 11.15 31.59 21.70
N GLU A 395 11.50 31.37 22.98
CA GLU A 395 11.58 32.38 24.02
C GLU A 395 13.01 32.91 24.20
N ASP A 396 13.98 32.24 23.55
CA ASP A 396 15.40 32.53 23.66
C ASP A 396 15.78 33.74 22.78
N SER A 397 16.31 34.81 23.41
CA SER A 397 16.79 36.01 22.74
C SER A 397 17.99 35.74 21.85
N ASP A 398 18.81 34.75 22.20
CA ASP A 398 20.10 34.47 21.56
C ASP A 398 19.97 33.58 20.30
N TRP A 399 18.75 33.11 20.00
CA TRP A 399 18.51 32.35 18.78
C TRP A 399 18.52 33.24 17.54
N THR A 400 19.53 33.06 16.69
CA THR A 400 19.71 33.83 15.44
C THR A 400 19.05 33.18 14.22
N GLY A 401 18.59 31.92 14.34
CA GLY A 401 17.90 31.19 13.29
C GLY A 401 16.44 31.62 13.14
N HIS A 402 15.72 30.95 12.23
CA HIS A 402 14.32 31.24 11.98
C HIS A 402 13.45 30.92 13.21
N LYS A 403 12.49 31.80 13.50
CA LYS A 403 11.49 31.67 14.58
C LYS A 403 10.11 31.46 13.98
N GLY A 404 9.39 30.45 14.48
CA GLY A 404 8.04 30.09 14.03
C GLY A 404 7.93 28.70 13.42
N ARG A 405 6.72 28.39 12.96
CA ARG A 405 6.44 27.12 12.27
C ARG A 405 6.91 27.19 10.81
N VAL A 406 7.15 26.01 10.22
CA VAL A 406 7.40 25.90 8.78
C VAL A 406 6.21 26.46 8.01
N ASN A 407 6.47 27.40 7.13
CA ASN A 407 5.48 28.05 6.26
C ASN A 407 6.01 28.17 4.83
N GLY A 408 5.15 28.56 3.87
CA GLY A 408 5.51 28.63 2.45
C GLY A 408 6.67 29.61 2.16
N ARG A 409 6.71 30.76 2.84
CA ARG A 409 7.81 31.74 2.69
C ARG A 409 9.15 31.15 3.14
N TYR A 410 9.15 30.44 4.29
CA TYR A 410 10.35 29.80 4.82
C TYR A 410 10.82 28.66 3.91
N LEU A 411 9.89 27.82 3.41
CA LEU A 411 10.23 26.76 2.46
C LEU A 411 10.86 27.32 1.19
N GLY A 412 10.28 28.37 0.60
CA GLY A 412 10.83 29.03 -0.59
C GLY A 412 12.19 29.68 -0.38
N MET A 413 12.49 30.18 0.85
CA MET A 413 13.81 30.68 1.20
C MET A 413 14.86 29.57 1.36
N CYS A 414 14.44 28.40 1.91
CA CYS A 414 15.35 27.28 2.17
C CYS A 414 15.65 26.46 0.92
N VAL A 415 14.64 26.28 0.04
CA VAL A 415 14.71 25.37 -1.10
C VAL A 415 14.24 26.08 -2.36
N PRO A 416 15.15 26.56 -3.21
CA PRO A 416 14.78 27.06 -4.52
C PRO A 416 14.11 25.98 -5.37
N ASP A 417 13.05 26.33 -6.10
CA ASP A 417 12.35 25.41 -7.02
C ASP A 417 11.92 24.07 -6.38
N ILE A 418 11.38 24.12 -5.16
CA ILE A 418 11.03 22.94 -4.35
C ILE A 418 10.22 21.87 -5.12
N ALA A 419 9.44 22.27 -6.14
CA ALA A 419 8.67 21.39 -6.99
C ALA A 419 9.52 20.39 -7.79
N LYS A 420 10.80 20.68 -8.01
CA LYS A 420 11.72 19.82 -8.76
C LYS A 420 12.23 18.64 -7.93
N HIS A 421 12.24 18.76 -6.60
CA HIS A 421 12.92 17.85 -5.70
C HIS A 421 12.02 16.75 -5.14
N PRO A 422 12.52 15.53 -4.89
CA PRO A 422 11.86 14.56 -4.03
C PRO A 422 11.91 15.05 -2.58
N VAL A 423 10.77 14.98 -1.88
CA VAL A 423 10.61 15.51 -0.52
C VAL A 423 10.23 14.37 0.43
N TYR A 424 10.97 14.24 1.51
CA TYR A 424 10.70 13.31 2.61
C TYR A 424 10.29 14.10 3.85
N VAL A 425 9.12 13.80 4.40
CA VAL A 425 8.56 14.53 5.54
C VAL A 425 8.27 13.56 6.68
N CYS A 426 8.79 13.84 7.88
CA CYS A 426 8.45 13.05 9.07
C CYS A 426 8.38 13.94 10.31
N GLY A 427 7.34 13.76 11.14
CA GLY A 427 7.13 14.54 12.33
C GLY A 427 5.78 14.34 12.98
N PRO A 428 5.41 15.19 13.98
CA PRO A 428 4.11 15.16 14.60
C PRO A 428 2.99 15.48 13.60
N GLN A 429 1.83 14.86 13.76
CA GLN A 429 0.68 15.05 12.86
C GLN A 429 0.27 16.52 12.68
N ALA A 430 0.34 17.32 13.76
CA ALA A 430 0.03 18.74 13.70
C ALA A 430 0.96 19.55 12.77
N MET A 431 2.17 19.02 12.45
CA MET A 431 3.09 19.58 11.47
C MET A 431 2.89 18.96 10.09
N MET A 432 2.61 17.66 10.02
CA MET A 432 2.60 16.90 8.78
C MET A 432 1.55 17.41 7.78
N ALA A 433 0.29 17.54 8.21
CA ALA A 433 -0.79 17.95 7.31
C ALA A 433 -0.59 19.35 6.71
N PRO A 434 -0.26 20.41 7.51
CA PRO A 434 0.06 21.73 6.95
C PRO A 434 1.26 21.71 6.01
N VAL A 435 2.36 21.02 6.35
CA VAL A 435 3.55 20.98 5.51
C VAL A 435 3.29 20.26 4.18
N ILE A 436 2.57 19.16 4.19
CA ILE A 436 2.18 18.45 2.95
C ILE A 436 1.31 19.34 2.07
N GLN A 437 0.40 20.12 2.67
CA GLN A 437 -0.43 21.07 1.90
C GLN A 437 0.44 22.18 1.28
N LEU A 438 1.33 22.78 2.05
CA LEU A 438 2.28 23.80 1.57
C LEU A 438 3.15 23.28 0.40
N LEU A 439 3.59 22.02 0.45
CA LEU A 439 4.36 21.39 -0.63
C LEU A 439 3.52 21.24 -1.92
N ARG A 440 2.25 20.87 -1.77
CA ARG A 440 1.31 20.78 -2.91
C ARG A 440 1.02 22.15 -3.52
N ASP A 441 0.80 23.15 -2.67
CA ASP A 441 0.57 24.55 -3.10
C ASP A 441 1.80 25.12 -3.81
N ALA A 442 3.01 24.68 -3.41
CA ALA A 442 4.27 25.00 -4.07
C ALA A 442 4.54 24.17 -5.34
N GLY A 443 3.58 23.34 -5.79
CA GLY A 443 3.66 22.57 -7.04
C GLY A 443 4.41 21.24 -6.95
N VAL A 444 4.73 20.74 -5.75
CA VAL A 444 5.36 19.42 -5.58
C VAL A 444 4.32 18.33 -5.89
N SER A 445 4.61 17.47 -6.87
CA SER A 445 3.72 16.38 -7.24
C SER A 445 3.64 15.31 -6.13
N SER A 446 2.46 14.72 -5.93
CA SER A 446 2.20 13.79 -4.82
C SER A 446 3.05 12.51 -4.85
N ASP A 447 3.58 12.10 -6.00
CA ASP A 447 4.50 10.98 -6.14
C ASP A 447 5.92 11.30 -5.64
N LYS A 448 6.30 12.58 -5.60
CA LYS A 448 7.56 13.06 -5.05
C LYS A 448 7.51 13.28 -3.54
N ILE A 449 6.33 13.34 -2.92
CA ILE A 449 6.18 13.53 -1.47
C ILE A 449 6.08 12.17 -0.81
N LYS A 450 7.10 11.80 -0.02
CA LYS A 450 7.07 10.64 0.87
C LYS A 450 6.93 11.12 2.31
N SER A 451 5.99 10.52 3.05
CA SER A 451 5.71 10.93 4.42
C SER A 451 5.49 9.74 5.35
N GLU A 452 5.99 9.85 6.58
CA GLU A 452 5.74 8.91 7.67
C GLU A 452 5.27 9.67 8.91
N GLU A 453 4.16 9.21 9.49
CA GLU A 453 3.56 9.81 10.69
C GLU A 453 3.80 8.91 11.90
N PHE A 454 4.29 9.49 13.01
CA PHE A 454 4.40 8.77 14.27
C PHE A 454 3.08 8.88 15.05
N ILE A 455 2.39 7.75 15.19
CA ILE A 455 1.14 7.64 15.95
C ILE A 455 1.49 7.37 17.41
N THR A 456 1.18 8.32 18.29
CA THR A 456 1.23 8.10 19.74
C THR A 456 -0.09 7.50 20.23
N ALA A 457 -0.03 6.53 21.17
CA ALA A 457 -1.18 5.78 21.67
C ALA A 457 -2.28 6.62 22.36
N GLN A 458 -2.05 7.90 22.64
CA GLN A 458 -2.98 8.76 23.39
C GLN A 458 -4.22 9.25 22.63
N ARG A 459 -4.44 8.85 21.37
CA ARG A 459 -5.49 9.44 20.54
C ARG A 459 -6.81 8.68 20.47
N ALA A 460 -7.03 7.66 21.32
CA ALA A 460 -8.31 6.96 21.38
C ALA A 460 -9.41 7.71 22.16
N GLU A 461 -9.09 8.79 22.89
CA GLU A 461 -10.02 9.42 23.85
C GLU A 461 -10.51 10.82 23.52
N THR A 462 -10.06 11.49 22.46
CA THR A 462 -10.51 12.85 22.15
C THR A 462 -10.94 13.03 20.69
N SER A 463 -12.11 12.48 20.33
CA SER A 463 -12.98 13.07 19.31
C SER A 463 -14.15 13.71 20.03
N PRO A 464 -14.46 15.02 19.82
CA PRO A 464 -15.63 15.62 20.43
C PRO A 464 -16.88 14.94 19.86
N ALA A 465 -17.66 14.33 20.74
CA ALA A 465 -19.00 13.89 20.44
C ALA A 465 -19.83 15.08 20.02
N LEU A 466 -20.29 15.11 18.77
CA LEU A 466 -21.40 15.97 18.34
C LEU A 466 -22.60 15.59 19.20
N GLY A 467 -23.03 16.54 20.02
CA GLY A 467 -24.15 16.38 20.93
C GLY A 467 -25.43 16.05 20.18
N VAL A 468 -25.94 14.85 20.40
CA VAL A 468 -27.33 14.51 20.20
C VAL A 468 -27.92 14.39 21.60
N GLN A 469 -28.84 15.31 21.95
CA GLN A 469 -29.61 15.26 23.20
C GLN A 469 -30.44 13.98 23.23
N PRO A 470 -30.44 13.19 24.33
CA PRO A 470 -31.38 12.09 24.46
C PRO A 470 -32.76 12.61 24.89
N LEU A 471 -33.77 12.24 24.15
CA LEU A 471 -35.15 12.30 24.58
C LEU A 471 -35.36 11.32 25.76
N GLY A 472 -36.06 11.83 26.79
CA GLY A 472 -36.21 11.29 28.12
C GLY A 472 -36.51 9.79 28.27
N CYS A 473 -35.90 9.21 29.28
CA CYS A 473 -36.37 7.99 29.93
C CYS A 473 -37.01 8.31 31.27
N PRO A 474 -38.07 7.58 31.69
CA PRO A 474 -38.78 7.83 32.94
C PRO A 474 -37.97 7.34 34.15
N GLU A 475 -38.13 8.06 35.26
CA GLU A 475 -37.62 7.76 36.59
C GLU A 475 -38.11 6.40 37.08
N ASN A 476 -37.21 5.65 37.71
CA ASN A 476 -37.33 4.51 38.61
C ASN A 476 -36.70 3.20 38.08
N ALA A 477 -35.40 3.08 38.24
CA ALA A 477 -34.73 1.81 38.49
C ALA A 477 -33.40 2.05 39.23
N VAL A 478 -33.38 1.66 40.49
CA VAL A 478 -32.20 1.61 41.35
C VAL A 478 -31.25 0.56 40.78
N CYS A 479 -30.03 0.97 40.40
CA CYS A 479 -28.97 0.05 39.99
C CYS A 479 -27.88 0.05 41.06
N GLU A 480 -27.83 -1.01 41.85
CA GLU A 480 -26.76 -1.27 42.81
C GLU A 480 -25.43 -1.50 42.06
N THR A 481 -24.47 -0.63 42.29
CA THR A 481 -23.09 -0.79 41.83
C THR A 481 -22.30 -1.66 42.81
N SER A 482 -21.93 -2.86 42.39
CA SER A 482 -20.93 -3.68 43.05
C SER A 482 -19.55 -3.47 42.41
N PRO A 483 -18.47 -3.24 43.19
CA PRO A 483 -17.15 -2.89 42.66
C PRO A 483 -16.23 -4.11 42.53
N ASP A 484 -16.54 -5.08 41.66
CA ASP A 484 -15.66 -6.23 41.42
C ASP A 484 -15.78 -6.80 40.00
N SER A 485 -15.39 -6.01 38.97
CA SER A 485 -15.20 -6.58 37.62
C SER A 485 -14.17 -5.85 36.77
N LEU A 486 -13.01 -5.57 37.35
CA LEU A 486 -11.83 -5.06 36.61
C LEU A 486 -10.75 -6.14 36.55
N LYS A 487 -11.01 -7.27 35.89
CA LYS A 487 -9.99 -8.22 35.39
C LYS A 487 -10.63 -9.28 34.48
N ALA A 488 -10.94 -8.93 33.24
CA ALA A 488 -11.11 -9.92 32.18
C ALA A 488 -10.69 -9.32 30.86
N GLY A 489 -9.57 -9.81 30.30
CA GLY A 489 -9.18 -9.49 28.93
C GLY A 489 -10.30 -9.92 27.98
N HIS A 490 -10.77 -9.01 27.15
CA HIS A 490 -11.83 -9.30 26.20
C HIS A 490 -11.34 -10.34 25.18
N GLN A 491 -11.95 -11.54 25.23
CA GLN A 491 -11.82 -12.57 24.20
C GLN A 491 -12.85 -12.27 23.11
N ALA A 492 -12.40 -12.06 21.88
CA ALA A 492 -13.29 -12.03 20.73
C ALA A 492 -13.73 -13.46 20.42
N GLN A 493 -15.03 -13.76 20.53
CA GLN A 493 -15.62 -15.08 20.27
C GLN A 493 -16.41 -15.02 18.95
N ALA A 494 -16.09 -15.93 18.03
CA ALA A 494 -16.94 -16.26 16.87
C ALA A 494 -17.58 -17.64 17.09
N SER A 495 -18.67 -17.93 16.38
CA SER A 495 -19.51 -19.14 16.54
C SER A 495 -18.74 -20.44 16.73
N PRO A 496 -19.18 -21.37 17.61
CA PRO A 496 -18.42 -22.56 17.98
C PRO A 496 -18.31 -23.55 16.82
N ILE A 497 -17.09 -24.06 16.59
CA ILE A 497 -16.78 -25.23 15.75
C ILE A 497 -16.47 -26.41 16.69
N PRO A 498 -16.69 -27.69 16.26
CA PRO A 498 -16.36 -28.88 17.05
C PRO A 498 -14.91 -28.88 17.53
N GLU A 499 -14.71 -29.29 18.77
CA GLU A 499 -13.46 -29.13 19.55
C GLU A 499 -12.30 -30.07 19.18
N ASP A 500 -12.47 -30.99 18.22
CA ASP A 500 -11.49 -32.01 17.89
C ASP A 500 -10.76 -31.73 16.57
N GLY A 501 -9.54 -31.22 16.63
CA GLY A 501 -8.66 -31.04 15.46
C GLY A 501 -7.34 -30.36 15.81
N GLU A 502 -6.29 -30.66 15.03
CA GLU A 502 -4.98 -30.01 15.15
C GLU A 502 -5.08 -28.47 15.14
N PRO A 503 -4.25 -27.77 15.94
CA PRO A 503 -4.23 -26.31 15.95
C PRO A 503 -3.84 -25.75 14.58
N LEU A 504 -4.77 -25.07 13.91
CA LEU A 504 -4.65 -24.67 12.50
C LEU A 504 -5.15 -23.25 12.28
N LEU A 505 -4.35 -22.42 11.60
CA LEU A 505 -4.76 -21.12 11.07
C LEU A 505 -5.26 -21.29 9.65
N THR A 506 -6.55 -21.02 9.42
CA THR A 506 -7.12 -20.96 8.06
C THR A 506 -7.27 -19.51 7.61
N LEU A 507 -6.61 -19.16 6.53
CA LEU A 507 -6.66 -17.85 5.89
C LEU A 507 -7.69 -17.94 4.76
N ALA A 508 -8.93 -17.53 5.03
CA ALA A 508 -10.09 -17.81 4.17
C ALA A 508 -9.97 -17.22 2.75
N ARG A 509 -9.33 -16.05 2.60
CA ARG A 509 -9.15 -15.42 1.28
C ARG A 509 -8.07 -16.07 0.44
N SER A 510 -7.03 -16.57 1.08
CA SER A 510 -5.93 -17.25 0.39
C SER A 510 -6.17 -18.73 0.21
N GLY A 511 -7.14 -19.33 0.94
CA GLY A 511 -7.43 -20.74 0.97
C GLY A 511 -6.32 -21.59 1.60
N LYS A 512 -5.38 -20.94 2.32
CA LYS A 512 -4.27 -21.63 2.97
C LYS A 512 -4.63 -21.98 4.41
N SER A 513 -4.25 -23.18 4.81
CA SER A 513 -4.29 -23.63 6.21
C SER A 513 -2.88 -23.98 6.66
N VAL A 514 -2.49 -23.48 7.81
CA VAL A 514 -1.12 -23.59 8.36
C VAL A 514 -1.19 -23.96 9.82
N ALA A 515 -0.29 -24.82 10.27
CA ALA A 515 -0.19 -25.17 11.69
C ALA A 515 0.06 -23.91 12.53
N LEU A 516 -0.66 -23.81 13.66
CA LEU A 516 -0.49 -22.73 14.62
C LEU A 516 0.78 -22.97 15.45
N ASP A 517 1.61 -21.94 15.54
CA ASP A 517 2.69 -21.85 16.53
C ASP A 517 2.21 -20.94 17.67
N PRO A 518 2.03 -21.45 18.91
CA PRO A 518 1.53 -20.66 20.03
C PRO A 518 2.45 -19.49 20.41
N ASN A 519 3.72 -19.52 19.99
CA ASN A 519 4.70 -18.46 20.27
C ASN A 519 4.68 -17.34 19.22
N LYS A 520 3.97 -17.52 18.08
CA LYS A 520 3.88 -16.55 16.99
C LYS A 520 2.51 -15.88 16.97
N VAL A 521 2.47 -14.63 16.51
CA VAL A 521 1.21 -13.96 16.19
C VAL A 521 0.71 -14.44 14.83
N LEU A 522 -0.61 -14.35 14.60
CA LEU A 522 -1.23 -14.84 13.36
C LEU A 522 -0.65 -14.18 12.08
N LEU A 523 -0.17 -12.94 12.20
CA LEU A 523 0.52 -12.26 11.09
C LEU A 523 1.81 -12.97 10.69
N GLU A 524 2.64 -13.36 11.67
CA GLU A 524 3.92 -14.05 11.41
C GLU A 524 3.68 -15.44 10.80
N ILE A 525 2.68 -16.17 11.28
CA ILE A 525 2.28 -17.49 10.75
C ILE A 525 1.81 -17.34 9.29
N ALA A 526 1.03 -16.30 8.99
CA ALA A 526 0.56 -16.02 7.64
C ALA A 526 1.72 -15.65 6.68
N GLU A 527 2.70 -14.89 7.16
CA GLU A 527 3.89 -14.52 6.39
C GLU A 527 4.79 -15.73 6.12
N ASP A 528 5.01 -16.60 7.10
CA ASP A 528 5.77 -17.85 6.94
C ASP A 528 5.10 -18.77 5.90
N ALA A 529 3.77 -18.74 5.84
CA ALA A 529 3.00 -19.45 4.81
C ALA A 529 3.03 -18.75 3.43
N GLY A 530 3.75 -17.64 3.30
CA GLY A 530 3.83 -16.85 2.07
C GLY A 530 2.54 -16.12 1.73
N VAL A 531 1.71 -15.74 2.73
CA VAL A 531 0.53 -14.88 2.58
C VAL A 531 0.89 -13.47 3.00
N ASN A 532 0.93 -12.55 2.03
CA ASN A 532 1.19 -11.14 2.30
C ASN A 532 -0.11 -10.47 2.78
N LEU A 533 -0.18 -10.17 4.05
CA LEU A 533 -1.22 -9.35 4.66
C LEU A 533 -0.79 -7.87 4.67
N ASP A 534 -1.76 -6.98 4.75
CA ASP A 534 -1.46 -5.56 4.89
C ASP A 534 -1.16 -5.25 6.37
N TYR A 535 0.03 -4.75 6.65
CA TYR A 535 0.43 -4.31 7.99
C TYR A 535 1.46 -3.18 7.90
N GLU A 536 1.66 -2.48 9.02
CA GLU A 536 2.64 -1.41 9.10
C GLU A 536 3.43 -1.44 10.43
N CYS A 537 2.77 -1.25 11.58
CA CYS A 537 3.46 -1.03 12.86
C CYS A 537 3.82 -2.30 13.63
N ARG A 538 3.20 -3.45 13.39
CA ARG A 538 3.31 -4.71 14.15
C ARG A 538 3.08 -4.59 15.67
N SER A 539 2.65 -3.41 16.15
CA SER A 539 2.45 -3.10 17.58
C SER A 539 0.99 -2.90 17.96
N GLY A 540 0.05 -3.14 17.04
CA GLY A 540 -1.38 -3.05 17.30
C GLY A 540 -1.97 -1.63 17.29
N VAL A 541 -1.20 -0.60 16.92
CA VAL A 541 -1.57 0.81 17.04
C VAL A 541 -2.08 1.41 15.71
N CYS A 542 -1.53 1.01 14.54
CA CYS A 542 -1.89 1.63 13.27
C CYS A 542 -3.17 1.07 12.62
N GLY A 543 -3.65 -0.09 13.05
CA GLY A 543 -4.86 -0.72 12.52
C GLY A 543 -4.79 -1.27 11.10
N ARG A 544 -3.62 -1.23 10.42
CA ARG A 544 -3.47 -1.72 9.04
C ARG A 544 -3.70 -3.23 8.88
N CYS A 545 -3.40 -4.01 9.90
CA CYS A 545 -3.58 -5.46 9.93
C CYS A 545 -4.95 -5.91 10.44
N LYS A 546 -5.96 -5.02 10.44
CA LYS A 546 -7.34 -5.36 10.82
C LYS A 546 -7.89 -6.44 9.91
N THR A 547 -8.38 -7.52 10.51
CA THR A 547 -8.93 -8.67 9.80
C THR A 547 -10.11 -9.21 10.60
N ARG A 548 -11.14 -9.73 9.92
CA ARG A 548 -12.29 -10.30 10.61
C ARG A 548 -12.00 -11.72 11.02
N LEU A 549 -12.21 -12.04 12.29
CA LEU A 549 -12.24 -13.41 12.81
C LEU A 549 -13.55 -14.05 12.36
N LEU A 550 -13.47 -15.13 11.60
CA LEU A 550 -14.61 -15.86 11.07
C LEU A 550 -15.03 -17.01 11.99
N SER A 551 -14.04 -17.67 12.63
CA SER A 551 -14.29 -18.73 13.59
C SER A 551 -13.09 -18.94 14.51
N GLY A 552 -13.31 -19.51 15.69
CA GLY A 552 -12.29 -19.75 16.71
C GLY A 552 -12.14 -18.58 17.68
N GLN A 553 -11.13 -18.69 18.57
CA GLN A 553 -10.83 -17.70 19.60
C GLN A 553 -9.40 -17.23 19.48
N VAL A 554 -9.18 -15.93 19.68
CA VAL A 554 -7.85 -15.32 19.69
C VAL A 554 -7.68 -14.44 20.93
N THR A 555 -6.45 -14.39 21.42
CA THR A 555 -6.03 -13.42 22.45
C THR A 555 -5.19 -12.34 21.80
N MET A 556 -5.36 -11.09 22.20
CA MET A 556 -4.59 -9.94 21.71
C MET A 556 -4.05 -9.15 22.89
N GLU A 557 -2.74 -8.92 22.91
CA GLU A 557 -2.08 -8.15 23.98
C GLU A 557 -2.39 -6.65 23.88
N THR A 558 -2.49 -6.12 22.66
CA THR A 558 -2.79 -4.71 22.38
C THR A 558 -3.95 -4.62 21.40
N GLN A 559 -4.93 -3.77 21.71
CA GLN A 559 -6.15 -3.57 20.91
C GLN A 559 -6.42 -2.09 20.61
N ASP A 560 -5.39 -1.24 20.75
CA ASP A 560 -5.50 0.23 20.73
C ASP A 560 -6.07 0.77 19.39
N ALA A 561 -5.84 0.05 18.29
CA ALA A 561 -6.38 0.42 17.00
C ALA A 561 -7.82 -0.03 16.75
N LEU A 562 -8.46 -0.79 17.67
CA LEU A 562 -9.82 -1.30 17.50
C LEU A 562 -10.83 -0.45 18.26
N THR A 563 -11.87 0.03 17.57
CA THR A 563 -13.04 0.65 18.20
C THR A 563 -13.93 -0.42 18.86
N ASN A 564 -14.81 -0.02 19.78
CA ASN A 564 -15.77 -0.94 20.40
C ASN A 564 -16.71 -1.59 19.38
N GLU A 565 -17.11 -0.85 18.32
CA GLU A 565 -17.92 -1.40 17.23
C GLU A 565 -17.16 -2.44 16.39
N GLU A 566 -15.86 -2.25 16.17
CA GLU A 566 -15.03 -3.21 15.43
C GLU A 566 -14.80 -4.48 16.25
N LYS A 567 -14.63 -4.37 17.58
CA LYS A 567 -14.55 -5.51 18.50
C LYS A 567 -15.85 -6.31 18.47
N ALA A 568 -17.00 -5.65 18.51
CA ALA A 568 -18.32 -6.29 18.41
C ALA A 568 -18.54 -7.00 17.06
N LYS A 569 -17.87 -6.56 15.98
CA LYS A 569 -17.88 -7.20 14.66
C LYS A 569 -16.80 -8.27 14.48
N ASN A 570 -16.17 -8.72 15.57
CA ASN A 570 -15.06 -9.68 15.56
C ASN A 570 -13.88 -9.26 14.66
N ILE A 571 -13.56 -7.97 14.60
CA ILE A 571 -12.34 -7.50 13.96
C ILE A 571 -11.17 -7.68 14.91
N ILE A 572 -10.10 -8.27 14.44
CA ILE A 572 -8.87 -8.53 15.16
C ILE A 572 -7.68 -7.84 14.51
N LEU A 573 -6.60 -7.68 15.25
CA LEU A 573 -5.32 -7.20 14.74
C LEU A 573 -4.39 -8.40 14.52
N MET A 574 -4.17 -8.82 13.28
CA MET A 574 -3.34 -10.00 12.97
C MET A 574 -1.94 -9.93 13.58
N CYS A 575 -1.37 -8.73 13.72
CA CYS A 575 -0.06 -8.53 14.32
C CYS A 575 -0.03 -8.65 15.85
N GLN A 576 -1.18 -8.80 16.50
CA GLN A 576 -1.31 -8.95 17.96
C GLN A 576 -2.06 -10.24 18.35
N ALA A 577 -2.83 -10.78 17.41
CA ALA A 577 -3.66 -11.95 17.65
C ALA A 577 -2.83 -13.23 17.76
N ARG A 578 -3.05 -14.02 18.80
CA ARG A 578 -2.52 -15.37 19.02
C ARG A 578 -3.68 -16.33 19.20
N ALA A 579 -3.51 -17.56 18.76
CA ALA A 579 -4.49 -18.62 18.94
C ALA A 579 -3.80 -19.91 19.37
N GLY A 580 -4.41 -20.62 20.31
CA GLY A 580 -3.95 -21.94 20.74
C GLY A 580 -4.72 -23.10 20.11
N ARG A 581 -5.85 -22.80 19.42
CA ARG A 581 -6.73 -23.77 18.77
C ARG A 581 -7.03 -23.30 17.35
N ARG A 582 -7.75 -24.13 16.57
CA ARG A 582 -8.15 -23.81 15.20
C ARG A 582 -8.84 -22.46 15.09
N VAL A 583 -8.35 -21.60 14.19
CA VAL A 583 -8.94 -20.30 13.90
C VAL A 583 -9.05 -20.08 12.41
N THR A 584 -10.11 -19.39 11.99
CA THR A 584 -10.31 -18.96 10.61
C THR A 584 -10.46 -17.44 10.56
N VAL A 585 -9.67 -16.79 9.72
CA VAL A 585 -9.69 -15.34 9.54
C VAL A 585 -9.97 -14.97 8.09
N ASP A 586 -10.61 -13.83 7.85
CA ASP A 586 -10.91 -13.30 6.52
C ASP A 586 -9.68 -12.64 5.87
N ALA A 587 -8.62 -13.43 5.68
CA ALA A 587 -7.32 -13.00 5.20
C ALA A 587 -6.82 -13.82 3.99
#